data_5653a630cb7d5aa51026a38e53ca5e5b
#
_entry.id   5653a630cb7d5aa51026a38e53ca5e5b
#
_cell.length_a   1.000
_cell.length_b   1.000
_cell.length_c   1.000
_cell.angle_alpha   90.00
_cell.angle_beta   90.00
_cell.angle_gamma   90.00
#
_symmetry.space_group_name_H-M   'P 1'
#
loop_
_entity.id
_entity.type
_entity.pdbx_description
1 polymer ?
#
loop_
_entity_poly.entity_id
_entity_poly.type
_entity_poly.pdbx_seq_one_letter_code
_entity_poly.pdbx_strand_id
1 'polypeptide(L)'
;MVNKIFHSNFFTSMLILLMSFCLTFGVLFSYFEAQMFSELQSEADYIAYAVKNEGISYIENFDNDKKRITLVSADGTVLADTKAIVEELENHADRKEIKDALEKGSGTSSRHSETLMQKTLYYAEKLEDGTVLRVATTQNSVLVILLGLMQPLIIIIVLALLISLFLSHRLSKAIIKPINELDLDNPSANETYEELTPLLKKLSTQKKTISNQIKEAKQSREEFKLITENMSEGLLIIDKDANVLSYNQSAIRLLEIPEEQKGSVLTFNRTKGFRLAVEKALSGERCESDIAHDDKSYELIATPVYVNEKVIGAVIVIIDVTESVKREQLRQEFTSNVSHELKTPLTSISGFAEMMKCGGMPEETVMDFSKSIYDEAQRLITLVSDIMKISELDEGTVVFEKEQVDLCELSKDIVSRLSSVAGKRNISLNVIGDSATVFGTRKILDEMIYNLCDNAIKYNNENGIVDVIINQTNDKVSITVRDTGIGIPLSEQGRVFERFYRVDKSHSKLVGGTGLGLAIVKHGAAYHDAEISLVSTEGKGTSVTIIFSR
;
A
#
# COMPACT_ATOMS: atom_id res chain seq x y z
N MET A 1 -30.40 -10.43 22.50
CA MET A 1 -30.82 -9.16 23.13
C MET A 1 -32.33 -9.14 23.43
N VAL A 2 -33.19 -9.48 22.47
CA VAL A 2 -34.68 -9.57 22.63
C VAL A 2 -35.09 -10.31 23.91
N ASN A 3 -34.59 -11.55 24.09
CA ASN A 3 -34.95 -12.38 25.26
C ASN A 3 -34.53 -11.74 26.61
N LYS A 4 -33.40 -11.03 26.65
CA LYS A 4 -32.98 -10.37 27.91
C LYS A 4 -33.88 -9.19 28.26
N ILE A 5 -34.23 -8.35 27.28
CA ILE A 5 -35.14 -7.23 27.49
C ILE A 5 -36.55 -7.73 27.83
N PHE A 6 -37.03 -8.78 27.14
CA PHE A 6 -38.28 -9.42 27.42
C PHE A 6 -38.34 -9.93 28.86
N HIS A 7 -37.37 -10.74 29.30
CA HIS A 7 -37.33 -11.26 30.66
C HIS A 7 -37.23 -10.13 31.70
N SER A 8 -36.41 -9.11 31.48
CA SER A 8 -36.30 -7.98 32.39
C SER A 8 -37.66 -7.28 32.58
N ASN A 9 -38.30 -6.89 31.48
CA ASN A 9 -39.59 -6.22 31.54
C ASN A 9 -40.69 -7.08 32.15
N PHE A 10 -40.74 -8.37 31.79
CA PHE A 10 -41.71 -9.32 32.35
C PHE A 10 -41.51 -9.52 33.85
N PHE A 11 -40.26 -9.75 34.31
CA PHE A 11 -39.96 -9.91 35.74
C PHE A 11 -40.25 -8.63 36.54
N THR A 12 -39.95 -7.47 36.00
CA THR A 12 -40.25 -6.20 36.65
C THR A 12 -41.74 -6.00 36.78
N SER A 13 -42.52 -6.28 35.74
CA SER A 13 -43.98 -6.20 35.77
C SER A 13 -44.58 -7.22 36.76
N MET A 14 -44.05 -8.44 36.78
CA MET A 14 -44.47 -9.47 37.71
C MET A 14 -44.19 -9.07 39.16
N LEU A 15 -43.02 -8.49 39.46
CA LEU A 15 -42.67 -8.00 40.78
C LEU A 15 -43.61 -6.88 41.27
N ILE A 16 -43.93 -5.91 40.40
CA ILE A 16 -44.85 -4.81 40.70
C ILE A 16 -46.24 -5.38 40.98
N LEU A 17 -46.68 -6.34 40.18
CA LEU A 17 -47.97 -6.99 40.36
C LEU A 17 -48.06 -7.75 41.69
N LEU A 18 -47.00 -8.46 42.07
CA LEU A 18 -46.92 -9.19 43.36
C LEU A 18 -46.92 -8.20 44.54
N MET A 19 -46.15 -7.12 44.47
CA MET A 19 -46.15 -6.09 45.54
C MET A 19 -47.53 -5.43 45.67
N SER A 20 -48.16 -5.08 44.55
CA SER A 20 -49.50 -4.49 44.52
C SER A 20 -50.52 -5.43 45.13
N PHE A 21 -50.46 -6.73 44.82
CA PHE A 21 -51.35 -7.75 45.39
C PHE A 21 -51.17 -7.86 46.90
N CYS A 22 -49.93 -7.97 47.40
CA CYS A 22 -49.65 -8.04 48.85
C CYS A 22 -50.16 -6.80 49.59
N LEU A 23 -49.92 -5.61 49.00
CA LEU A 23 -50.39 -4.36 49.62
C LEU A 23 -51.93 -4.30 49.67
N THR A 24 -52.61 -4.60 48.54
CA THR A 24 -54.08 -4.61 48.46
C THR A 24 -54.69 -5.61 49.41
N PHE A 25 -54.10 -6.82 49.48
CA PHE A 25 -54.57 -7.87 50.41
C PHE A 25 -54.43 -7.42 51.87
N GLY A 26 -53.30 -6.84 52.23
CA GLY A 26 -53.07 -6.32 53.59
C GLY A 26 -54.06 -5.22 53.98
N VAL A 27 -54.30 -4.25 53.04
CA VAL A 27 -55.28 -3.20 53.28
C VAL A 27 -56.71 -3.77 53.45
N LEU A 28 -57.09 -4.65 52.52
CA LEU A 28 -58.44 -5.31 52.63
C LEU A 28 -58.61 -6.09 53.90
N PHE A 29 -57.58 -6.86 54.31
CA PHE A 29 -57.60 -7.60 55.55
C PHE A 29 -57.84 -6.69 56.75
N SER A 30 -57.09 -5.61 56.90
CA SER A 30 -57.21 -4.61 57.97
C SER A 30 -58.56 -3.92 57.92
N TYR A 31 -59.05 -3.58 56.72
CA TYR A 31 -60.36 -2.95 56.55
C TYR A 31 -61.53 -3.88 57.02
N PHE A 32 -61.57 -5.11 56.56
CA PHE A 32 -62.63 -6.07 56.97
C PHE A 32 -62.55 -6.39 58.45
N GLU A 33 -61.37 -6.52 59.04
CA GLU A 33 -61.23 -6.72 60.46
C GLU A 33 -61.82 -5.58 61.31
N ALA A 34 -61.48 -4.30 60.87
CA ALA A 34 -61.98 -3.10 61.50
C ALA A 34 -63.52 -2.97 61.35
N GLN A 35 -64.05 -3.31 60.16
CA GLN A 35 -65.49 -3.29 59.86
C GLN A 35 -66.27 -4.31 60.77
N MET A 36 -65.73 -5.54 60.94
CA MET A 36 -66.37 -6.55 61.80
C MET A 36 -66.43 -6.12 63.24
N PHE A 37 -65.35 -5.47 63.74
CA PHE A 37 -65.40 -4.91 65.12
C PHE A 37 -66.40 -3.78 65.24
N SER A 38 -66.51 -2.88 64.27
CA SER A 38 -67.48 -1.79 64.25
C SER A 38 -68.91 -2.29 64.20
N GLU A 39 -69.20 -3.33 63.44
CA GLU A 39 -70.53 -4.00 63.45
C GLU A 39 -70.80 -4.61 64.79
N LEU A 40 -69.85 -5.32 65.40
CA LEU A 40 -70.04 -5.95 66.71
C LEU A 40 -70.23 -4.87 67.78
N GLN A 41 -69.57 -3.77 67.76
CA GLN A 41 -69.79 -2.63 68.65
C GLN A 41 -71.21 -2.08 68.48
N SER A 42 -71.64 -1.74 67.23
CA SER A 42 -72.97 -1.21 67.02
C SER A 42 -74.07 -2.17 67.53
N GLU A 43 -73.87 -3.47 67.37
CA GLU A 43 -74.80 -4.48 67.90
C GLU A 43 -74.76 -4.52 69.41
N ALA A 44 -73.55 -4.41 70.05
CA ALA A 44 -73.43 -4.36 71.49
C ALA A 44 -74.20 -3.16 72.08
N ASP A 45 -74.07 -1.98 71.43
CA ASP A 45 -74.82 -0.76 71.83
C ASP A 45 -76.32 -0.96 71.79
N TYR A 46 -76.87 -1.67 70.76
CA TYR A 46 -78.28 -2.00 70.69
C TYR A 46 -78.69 -3.00 71.80
N ILE A 47 -77.86 -4.03 72.07
CA ILE A 47 -78.13 -5.00 73.13
C ILE A 47 -78.00 -4.33 74.46
N ALA A 48 -77.05 -3.45 74.73
CA ALA A 48 -76.92 -2.65 75.96
C ALA A 48 -78.15 -1.81 76.24
N TYR A 49 -78.69 -1.17 75.20
CA TYR A 49 -79.93 -0.43 75.31
C TYR A 49 -81.12 -1.33 75.67
N ALA A 50 -81.22 -2.52 75.07
CA ALA A 50 -82.28 -3.48 75.39
C ALA A 50 -82.13 -4.03 76.81
N VAL A 51 -80.94 -4.40 77.25
CA VAL A 51 -80.66 -4.89 78.63
C VAL A 51 -80.94 -3.79 79.64
N LYS A 52 -80.69 -2.50 79.35
CA LYS A 52 -81.03 -1.37 80.21
C LYS A 52 -82.56 -1.30 80.44
N ASN A 53 -83.38 -1.60 79.46
CA ASN A 53 -84.84 -1.45 79.51
C ASN A 53 -85.52 -2.71 80.04
N GLU A 54 -85.10 -3.92 79.65
CA GLU A 54 -85.75 -5.20 79.96
C GLU A 54 -85.01 -6.04 81.01
N GLY A 55 -83.83 -5.61 81.40
CA GLY A 55 -82.99 -6.30 82.38
C GLY A 55 -82.41 -7.64 81.89
N ILE A 56 -82.05 -8.55 82.80
CA ILE A 56 -81.46 -9.83 82.51
C ILE A 56 -82.37 -10.73 81.68
N SER A 57 -83.69 -10.51 81.74
CA SER A 57 -84.67 -11.29 80.95
C SER A 57 -84.49 -11.16 79.46
N TYR A 58 -83.95 -10.05 78.95
CA TYR A 58 -83.61 -9.89 77.55
C TYR A 58 -82.56 -10.92 77.12
N ILE A 59 -81.50 -11.14 77.94
CA ILE A 59 -80.38 -12.04 77.60
C ILE A 59 -80.87 -13.49 77.67
N GLU A 60 -81.70 -13.84 78.68
CA GLU A 60 -82.24 -15.20 78.81
C GLU A 60 -83.18 -15.60 77.68
N ASN A 61 -83.86 -14.63 77.06
CA ASN A 61 -84.77 -14.86 75.92
C ASN A 61 -84.14 -14.63 74.56
N PHE A 62 -82.86 -14.25 74.54
CA PHE A 62 -82.17 -13.96 73.31
C PHE A 62 -81.79 -15.24 72.56
N ASP A 63 -82.49 -15.52 71.48
CA ASP A 63 -82.24 -16.67 70.63
C ASP A 63 -81.52 -16.26 69.33
N ASN A 64 -80.20 -16.42 69.33
CA ASN A 64 -79.40 -16.23 68.13
C ASN A 64 -78.20 -17.20 68.16
N ASP A 65 -78.22 -18.18 67.30
CA ASP A 65 -77.15 -19.22 67.22
C ASP A 65 -75.74 -18.71 66.92
N LYS A 66 -75.66 -17.57 66.30
CA LYS A 66 -74.33 -16.98 65.85
C LYS A 66 -73.68 -16.06 66.89
N LYS A 67 -74.45 -15.62 67.91
CA LYS A 67 -73.99 -14.65 68.88
C LYS A 67 -74.15 -15.20 70.30
N ARG A 68 -73.19 -14.80 71.11
CA ARG A 68 -73.25 -15.12 72.55
C ARG A 68 -73.16 -13.78 73.30
N ILE A 69 -74.15 -13.57 74.16
CA ILE A 69 -74.19 -12.42 75.02
C ILE A 69 -73.93 -12.87 76.42
N THR A 70 -73.02 -12.20 77.12
CA THR A 70 -72.72 -12.51 78.50
C THR A 70 -72.75 -11.21 79.31
N LEU A 71 -73.49 -11.15 80.40
CA LEU A 71 -73.48 -10.07 81.36
C LEU A 71 -72.59 -10.43 82.53
N VAL A 72 -71.66 -9.59 82.86
CA VAL A 72 -70.62 -9.84 83.85
C VAL A 72 -70.65 -8.74 84.88
N SER A 73 -70.63 -9.08 86.16
CA SER A 73 -70.50 -8.11 87.24
C SER A 73 -69.11 -7.48 87.27
N ALA A 74 -68.94 -6.35 88.00
CA ALA A 74 -67.67 -5.64 88.09
C ALA A 74 -66.52 -6.46 88.69
N ASP A 75 -66.86 -7.53 89.45
CA ASP A 75 -65.91 -8.48 90.04
C ASP A 75 -65.59 -9.68 89.08
N GLY A 76 -66.15 -9.67 87.90
CA GLY A 76 -65.94 -10.71 86.89
C GLY A 76 -66.88 -11.91 86.96
N THR A 77 -67.81 -11.92 87.88
CA THR A 77 -68.85 -12.98 88.02
C THR A 77 -69.88 -12.87 86.89
N VAL A 78 -70.17 -13.94 86.21
CA VAL A 78 -71.14 -13.97 85.09
C VAL A 78 -72.56 -13.95 85.76
N LEU A 79 -73.40 -12.96 85.33
CA LEU A 79 -74.74 -12.75 85.80
C LEU A 79 -75.79 -13.40 84.87
N ALA A 80 -75.55 -13.43 83.60
CA ALA A 80 -76.38 -14.04 82.59
C ALA A 80 -75.56 -14.42 81.36
N ASP A 81 -75.91 -15.46 80.64
CA ASP A 81 -75.26 -15.90 79.39
C ASP A 81 -76.31 -16.63 78.48
N THR A 82 -76.24 -16.30 77.19
CA THR A 82 -77.20 -16.85 76.21
C THR A 82 -76.96 -18.32 75.80
N LYS A 83 -75.76 -18.86 76.07
CA LYS A 83 -75.36 -20.18 75.52
C LYS A 83 -74.89 -21.17 76.59
N ALA A 84 -74.67 -20.71 77.80
CA ALA A 84 -74.15 -21.61 78.88
C ALA A 84 -74.91 -21.33 80.19
N ILE A 85 -75.00 -22.38 81.03
CA ILE A 85 -75.57 -22.29 82.35
C ILE A 85 -74.63 -21.45 83.24
N VAL A 86 -75.13 -20.39 83.85
CA VAL A 86 -74.32 -19.37 84.58
C VAL A 86 -73.49 -20.02 85.71
N GLU A 87 -74.05 -21.05 86.41
CA GLU A 87 -73.39 -21.75 87.52
C GLU A 87 -72.15 -22.55 87.09
N GLU A 88 -72.04 -22.89 85.80
CA GLU A 88 -70.87 -23.63 85.25
C GLU A 88 -69.78 -22.74 84.66
N LEU A 89 -69.98 -21.41 84.61
CA LEU A 89 -69.03 -20.48 84.02
C LEU A 89 -68.02 -20.00 85.08
N GLU A 90 -66.77 -20.06 84.65
CA GLU A 90 -65.65 -19.45 85.42
C GLU A 90 -65.74 -17.92 85.48
N ASN A 91 -65.10 -17.35 86.47
CA ASN A 91 -64.99 -15.89 86.55
C ASN A 91 -64.31 -15.30 85.29
N HIS A 92 -64.84 -14.25 84.70
CA HIS A 92 -64.40 -13.62 83.47
C HIS A 92 -63.52 -12.38 83.70
N ALA A 93 -63.15 -12.03 84.96
CA ALA A 93 -62.35 -10.84 85.28
C ALA A 93 -61.03 -10.77 84.52
N ASP A 94 -60.37 -11.89 84.26
CA ASP A 94 -59.11 -11.98 83.57
C ASP A 94 -59.20 -11.92 82.04
N ARG A 95 -60.40 -11.87 81.48
CA ARG A 95 -60.63 -11.76 80.07
C ARG A 95 -60.25 -10.37 79.59
N LYS A 96 -59.32 -10.24 78.56
CA LYS A 96 -58.80 -8.99 78.09
C LYS A 96 -59.89 -7.98 77.74
N GLU A 97 -60.93 -8.42 77.03
CA GLU A 97 -62.06 -7.55 76.63
C GLU A 97 -62.83 -7.02 77.86
N ILE A 98 -62.99 -7.79 78.92
CA ILE A 98 -63.68 -7.41 80.18
C ILE A 98 -62.81 -6.41 80.96
N LYS A 99 -61.51 -6.69 81.05
CA LYS A 99 -60.52 -5.82 81.71
C LYS A 99 -60.45 -4.46 81.07
N ASP A 100 -60.28 -4.41 79.71
CA ASP A 100 -60.29 -3.20 78.94
C ASP A 100 -61.65 -2.43 79.09
N ALA A 101 -62.81 -3.15 79.10
CA ALA A 101 -64.11 -2.50 79.30
C ALA A 101 -64.29 -1.89 80.70
N LEU A 102 -63.79 -2.52 81.71
CA LEU A 102 -63.83 -1.95 83.09
C LEU A 102 -62.94 -0.72 83.22
N GLU A 103 -61.78 -0.69 82.57
CA GLU A 103 -60.79 0.40 82.66
C GLU A 103 -61.10 1.56 81.73
N LYS A 104 -61.48 1.28 80.44
CA LYS A 104 -61.62 2.24 79.38
C LYS A 104 -63.04 2.49 78.90
N GLY A 105 -64.03 1.79 79.45
CA GLY A 105 -65.44 1.81 79.07
C GLY A 105 -65.81 0.79 78.01
N SER A 106 -64.85 0.40 77.15
CA SER A 106 -65.06 -0.68 76.19
C SER A 106 -63.76 -1.47 75.96
N GLY A 107 -63.85 -2.72 75.54
CA GLY A 107 -62.73 -3.57 75.27
C GLY A 107 -63.01 -4.56 74.12
N THR A 108 -62.01 -4.82 73.32
CA THR A 108 -62.08 -5.76 72.22
C THR A 108 -61.03 -6.87 72.39
N SER A 109 -61.41 -8.04 71.98
CA SER A 109 -60.49 -9.19 71.95
C SER A 109 -60.89 -10.14 70.83
N SER A 110 -59.92 -10.86 70.30
CA SER A 110 -60.23 -11.94 69.37
C SER A 110 -59.51 -13.23 69.78
N ARG A 111 -60.20 -14.33 69.67
CA ARG A 111 -59.59 -15.65 69.95
C ARG A 111 -59.83 -16.57 68.79
N HIS A 112 -58.75 -17.27 68.41
CA HIS A 112 -58.80 -18.23 67.31
C HIS A 112 -59.02 -19.63 67.85
N SER A 113 -60.00 -20.33 67.28
CA SER A 113 -60.20 -21.78 67.57
C SER A 113 -59.36 -22.53 66.50
N GLU A 114 -58.31 -23.18 66.95
CA GLU A 114 -57.46 -24.01 66.07
C GLU A 114 -58.21 -25.20 65.44
N THR A 115 -59.28 -25.70 66.14
CA THR A 115 -60.01 -26.87 65.67
C THR A 115 -61.12 -26.57 64.66
N LEU A 116 -61.64 -25.35 64.61
CA LEU A 116 -62.78 -24.98 63.76
C LEU A 116 -62.48 -23.92 62.71
N MET A 117 -61.22 -23.47 62.62
CA MET A 117 -60.83 -22.31 61.78
C MET A 117 -61.73 -21.07 61.90
N GLN A 118 -62.38 -20.95 63.05
CA GLN A 118 -63.29 -19.85 63.37
C GLN A 118 -62.62 -18.90 64.34
N LYS A 119 -62.73 -17.59 64.03
CA LYS A 119 -62.27 -16.51 64.90
C LYS A 119 -63.49 -15.98 65.64
N THR A 120 -63.50 -16.11 66.99
CA THR A 120 -64.53 -15.47 67.82
C THR A 120 -64.02 -14.07 68.17
N LEU A 121 -64.76 -13.04 67.77
CA LEU A 121 -64.53 -11.67 68.15
C LEU A 121 -65.35 -11.39 69.39
N TYR A 122 -64.73 -10.67 70.28
CA TYR A 122 -65.36 -10.26 71.54
C TYR A 122 -65.31 -8.75 71.63
N TYR A 123 -66.47 -8.16 71.92
CA TYR A 123 -66.62 -6.79 72.33
C TYR A 123 -67.26 -6.71 73.66
N ALA A 124 -66.71 -5.92 74.55
CA ALA A 124 -67.27 -5.72 75.88
C ALA A 124 -67.45 -4.24 76.15
N GLU A 125 -68.60 -3.88 76.76
CA GLU A 125 -68.92 -2.52 77.10
C GLU A 125 -69.39 -2.43 78.52
N LYS A 126 -68.95 -1.45 79.28
CA LYS A 126 -69.33 -1.17 80.65
C LYS A 126 -70.64 -0.38 80.64
N LEU A 127 -71.67 -0.96 81.30
CA LEU A 127 -72.99 -0.35 81.44
C LEU A 127 -73.01 0.64 82.60
N GLU A 128 -74.05 1.52 82.65
CA GLU A 128 -74.18 2.59 83.66
C GLU A 128 -74.31 2.04 85.11
N ASP A 129 -74.79 0.80 85.31
CA ASP A 129 -74.88 0.15 86.58
C ASP A 129 -73.60 -0.50 87.06
N GLY A 130 -72.51 -0.40 86.29
CA GLY A 130 -71.19 -0.93 86.59
C GLY A 130 -70.98 -2.35 86.09
N THR A 131 -71.97 -3.02 85.52
CA THR A 131 -71.83 -4.35 84.92
C THR A 131 -71.16 -4.20 83.52
N VAL A 132 -70.65 -5.30 82.99
CA VAL A 132 -70.04 -5.36 81.65
C VAL A 132 -70.85 -6.28 80.78
N LEU A 133 -71.37 -5.69 79.68
CA LEU A 133 -72.02 -6.46 78.61
C LEU A 133 -70.95 -6.94 77.65
N ARG A 134 -70.85 -8.25 77.46
CA ARG A 134 -69.95 -8.87 76.53
C ARG A 134 -70.73 -9.53 75.41
N VAL A 135 -70.48 -9.11 74.18
CA VAL A 135 -71.01 -9.69 72.97
C VAL A 135 -69.91 -10.43 72.22
N ALA A 136 -70.20 -11.67 71.94
CA ALA A 136 -69.26 -12.50 71.15
C ALA A 136 -69.94 -12.99 69.86
N THR A 137 -69.27 -12.87 68.77
CA THR A 137 -69.71 -13.46 67.52
C THR A 137 -68.70 -14.45 66.98
N THR A 138 -69.12 -15.58 66.56
CA THR A 138 -68.31 -16.58 65.90
C THR A 138 -68.57 -16.41 64.41
N GLN A 139 -67.64 -15.76 63.74
CA GLN A 139 -67.76 -15.58 62.29
C GLN A 139 -66.67 -16.38 61.58
N ASN A 140 -66.94 -16.73 60.32
CA ASN A 140 -65.90 -17.22 59.44
C ASN A 140 -64.76 -16.17 59.43
N SER A 141 -63.56 -16.64 59.64
CA SER A 141 -62.44 -15.73 59.71
C SER A 141 -62.39 -14.77 58.47
N VAL A 142 -61.96 -13.55 58.67
CA VAL A 142 -61.75 -12.58 57.55
C VAL A 142 -61.09 -13.26 56.36
N LEU A 143 -60.27 -14.26 56.65
CA LEU A 143 -59.61 -15.09 55.65
C LEU A 143 -60.58 -15.82 54.71
N VAL A 144 -61.75 -16.35 55.27
CA VAL A 144 -62.76 -17.06 54.44
C VAL A 144 -63.50 -16.08 53.54
N ILE A 145 -63.75 -14.86 54.00
CA ILE A 145 -64.34 -13.76 53.17
C ILE A 145 -63.40 -13.39 52.09
N LEU A 146 -62.11 -13.21 52.42
CA LEU A 146 -61.08 -12.92 51.46
C LEU A 146 -60.86 -14.06 50.46
N LEU A 147 -60.92 -15.31 50.87
CA LEU A 147 -60.87 -16.48 49.99
C LEU A 147 -62.02 -16.47 48.97
N GLY A 148 -63.22 -16.03 49.40
CA GLY A 148 -64.35 -15.83 48.48
C GLY A 148 -64.09 -14.76 47.39
N LEU A 149 -63.26 -13.76 47.69
CA LEU A 149 -62.83 -12.72 46.74
C LEU A 149 -61.63 -13.16 45.87
N MET A 150 -61.03 -14.33 46.18
CA MET A 150 -59.87 -14.81 45.42
C MET A 150 -60.18 -15.11 43.95
N GLN A 151 -61.35 -15.59 43.64
CA GLN A 151 -61.71 -15.95 42.25
C GLN A 151 -61.67 -14.76 41.32
N PRO A 152 -62.27 -13.61 41.56
CA PRO A 152 -62.13 -12.43 40.69
C PRO A 152 -60.71 -11.85 40.69
N LEU A 153 -60.00 -11.93 41.85
CA LEU A 153 -58.60 -11.47 41.93
C LEU A 153 -57.68 -12.34 41.08
N ILE A 154 -57.83 -13.66 41.08
CA ILE A 154 -57.07 -14.56 40.21
C ILE A 154 -57.30 -14.23 38.73
N ILE A 155 -58.55 -13.98 38.34
CA ILE A 155 -58.87 -13.60 36.96
C ILE A 155 -58.15 -12.31 36.55
N ILE A 156 -58.14 -11.30 37.43
CA ILE A 156 -57.44 -10.01 37.19
C ILE A 156 -55.93 -10.22 37.07
N ILE A 157 -55.36 -11.04 37.95
CA ILE A 157 -53.91 -11.36 37.94
C ILE A 157 -53.55 -12.08 36.64
N VAL A 158 -54.29 -13.08 36.22
CA VAL A 158 -54.05 -13.83 34.98
C VAL A 158 -54.17 -12.91 33.78
N LEU A 159 -55.18 -12.04 33.72
CA LEU A 159 -55.34 -11.07 32.64
C LEU A 159 -54.18 -10.07 32.60
N ALA A 160 -53.77 -9.56 33.77
CA ALA A 160 -52.65 -8.64 33.87
C ALA A 160 -51.31 -9.30 33.43
N LEU A 161 -51.09 -10.57 33.78
CA LEU A 161 -49.94 -11.36 33.32
C LEU A 161 -49.96 -11.57 31.80
N LEU A 162 -51.10 -11.88 31.21
CA LEU A 162 -51.24 -12.04 29.76
C LEU A 162 -50.96 -10.72 29.04
N ILE A 163 -51.50 -9.61 29.55
CA ILE A 163 -51.24 -8.25 28.99
C ILE A 163 -49.74 -7.90 29.12
N SER A 164 -49.13 -8.19 30.29
CA SER A 164 -47.71 -7.97 30.54
C SER A 164 -46.83 -8.78 29.57
N LEU A 165 -47.17 -10.04 29.35
CA LEU A 165 -46.46 -10.92 28.41
C LEU A 165 -46.55 -10.40 26.97
N PHE A 166 -47.74 -10.02 26.54
CA PHE A 166 -47.98 -9.45 25.21
C PHE A 166 -47.23 -8.13 25.02
N LEU A 167 -47.34 -7.23 25.98
CA LEU A 167 -46.71 -5.92 25.93
C LEU A 167 -45.17 -6.02 25.95
N SER A 168 -44.63 -6.87 26.84
CA SER A 168 -43.21 -7.14 26.95
C SER A 168 -42.64 -7.70 25.64
N HIS A 169 -43.34 -8.61 24.97
CA HIS A 169 -42.94 -9.15 23.67
C HIS A 169 -42.96 -8.08 22.57
N ARG A 170 -44.02 -7.29 22.49
CA ARG A 170 -44.19 -6.24 21.49
C ARG A 170 -43.15 -5.13 21.66
N LEU A 171 -42.96 -4.65 22.91
CA LEU A 171 -41.98 -3.61 23.23
C LEU A 171 -40.54 -4.09 22.96
N SER A 172 -40.21 -5.33 23.35
CA SER A 172 -38.89 -5.90 23.09
C SER A 172 -38.56 -5.97 21.59
N LYS A 173 -39.53 -6.34 20.75
CA LYS A 173 -39.35 -6.32 19.29
C LYS A 173 -39.27 -4.90 18.75
N ALA A 174 -40.11 -3.99 19.23
CA ALA A 174 -40.12 -2.60 18.76
C ALA A 174 -38.79 -1.86 19.02
N ILE A 175 -38.14 -2.15 20.17
CA ILE A 175 -36.85 -1.54 20.53
C ILE A 175 -35.70 -2.12 19.71
N ILE A 176 -35.72 -3.42 19.42
CA ILE A 176 -34.59 -4.10 18.78
C ILE A 176 -34.66 -4.07 17.25
N LYS A 177 -35.86 -4.01 16.67
CA LYS A 177 -36.02 -3.97 15.21
C LYS A 177 -35.20 -2.86 14.54
N PRO A 178 -35.25 -1.60 14.96
CA PRO A 178 -34.46 -0.52 14.35
C PRO A 178 -32.94 -0.73 14.51
N ILE A 179 -32.50 -1.40 15.58
CA ILE A 179 -31.07 -1.68 15.81
C ILE A 179 -30.57 -2.80 14.88
N ASN A 180 -31.41 -3.82 14.65
CA ASN A 180 -31.05 -4.93 13.75
C ASN A 180 -31.12 -4.55 12.26
N GLU A 181 -31.92 -3.56 11.93
CA GLU A 181 -32.10 -3.05 10.56
C GLU A 181 -31.11 -1.93 10.23
N LEU A 182 -30.13 -1.65 11.10
CA LEU A 182 -29.08 -0.66 10.83
C LEU A 182 -28.26 -1.04 9.59
N ASP A 183 -28.24 -0.16 8.62
CA ASP A 183 -27.35 -0.25 7.46
C ASP A 183 -25.93 0.19 7.86
N LEU A 184 -25.06 -0.79 8.07
CA LEU A 184 -23.65 -0.54 8.38
C LEU A 184 -22.86 -0.08 7.15
N ASP A 185 -23.43 -0.23 5.95
CA ASP A 185 -22.81 0.25 4.74
C ASP A 185 -23.03 1.74 4.54
N ASN A 186 -24.15 2.25 5.01
CA ASN A 186 -24.43 3.67 5.00
C ASN A 186 -24.88 4.19 6.39
N PRO A 187 -23.96 4.27 7.36
CA PRO A 187 -24.29 4.61 8.75
C PRO A 187 -25.00 5.96 8.93
N SER A 188 -24.75 6.89 8.02
CA SER A 188 -25.33 8.26 8.07
C SER A 188 -26.76 8.34 7.60
N ALA A 189 -27.31 7.32 6.93
CA ALA A 189 -28.67 7.27 6.42
C ALA A 189 -29.64 6.58 7.37
N ASN A 190 -29.18 6.07 8.51
CA ASN A 190 -30.03 5.38 9.46
C ASN A 190 -30.84 6.37 10.31
N GLU A 191 -32.15 6.27 10.20
CA GLU A 191 -33.09 6.89 11.16
C GLU A 191 -33.26 5.96 12.36
N THR A 192 -32.59 6.24 13.47
CA THR A 192 -32.57 5.42 14.66
C THR A 192 -32.58 6.28 15.93
N TYR A 193 -32.41 5.64 17.09
CA TYR A 193 -32.38 6.31 18.39
C TYR A 193 -31.24 7.33 18.48
N GLU A 194 -31.50 8.51 19.07
CA GLU A 194 -30.53 9.60 19.23
C GLU A 194 -29.24 9.13 19.96
N GLU A 195 -29.39 8.18 20.90
CA GLU A 195 -28.30 7.61 21.67
C GLU A 195 -27.30 6.81 20.80
N LEU A 196 -27.72 6.32 19.64
CA LEU A 196 -26.86 5.61 18.69
C LEU A 196 -26.14 6.54 17.71
N THR A 197 -26.53 7.79 17.62
CA THR A 197 -25.93 8.78 16.71
C THR A 197 -24.42 8.94 16.89
N PRO A 198 -23.85 9.02 18.13
CA PRO A 198 -22.41 9.10 18.32
C PRO A 198 -21.67 7.85 17.81
N LEU A 199 -22.26 6.67 17.98
CA LEU A 199 -21.70 5.39 17.51
C LEU A 199 -21.68 5.33 15.98
N LEU A 200 -22.81 5.67 15.35
CA LEU A 200 -22.94 5.71 13.88
C LEU A 200 -21.98 6.71 13.26
N LYS A 201 -21.80 7.89 13.86
CA LYS A 201 -20.84 8.90 13.42
C LYS A 201 -19.40 8.37 13.53
N LYS A 202 -19.07 7.66 14.61
CA LYS A 202 -17.74 7.04 14.78
C LYS A 202 -17.50 5.95 13.73
N LEU A 203 -18.49 5.09 13.46
CA LEU A 203 -18.42 4.06 12.42
C LEU A 203 -18.24 4.68 11.02
N SER A 204 -19.02 5.71 10.70
CA SER A 204 -18.90 6.44 9.43
C SER A 204 -17.48 7.03 9.26
N THR A 205 -16.94 7.66 10.32
CA THR A 205 -15.58 8.21 10.30
C THR A 205 -14.53 7.11 10.11
N GLN A 206 -14.64 6.00 10.84
CA GLN A 206 -13.72 4.86 10.71
C GLN A 206 -13.78 4.26 9.30
N LYS A 207 -14.99 4.05 8.75
CA LYS A 207 -15.17 3.53 7.39
C LYS A 207 -14.50 4.45 6.36
N LYS A 208 -14.68 5.77 6.50
CA LYS A 208 -14.03 6.77 5.62
C LYS A 208 -12.50 6.71 5.75
N THR A 209 -11.97 6.59 6.97
CA THR A 209 -10.52 6.49 7.20
C THR A 209 -9.96 5.21 6.57
N ILE A 210 -10.59 4.05 6.78
CA ILE A 210 -10.17 2.77 6.18
C ILE A 210 -10.25 2.85 4.65
N SER A 211 -11.32 3.40 4.10
CA SER A 211 -11.47 3.58 2.65
C SER A 211 -10.37 4.47 2.05
N ASN A 212 -10.01 5.56 2.74
CA ASN A 212 -8.91 6.44 2.33
C ASN A 212 -7.56 5.71 2.41
N GLN A 213 -7.30 4.98 3.49
CA GLN A 213 -6.05 4.19 3.63
C GLN A 213 -5.92 3.12 2.54
N ILE A 214 -7.01 2.43 2.20
CA ILE A 214 -7.02 1.46 1.10
C ILE A 214 -6.75 2.15 -0.24
N LYS A 215 -7.36 3.33 -0.46
CA LYS A 215 -7.14 4.12 -1.67
C LYS A 215 -5.70 4.59 -1.78
N GLU A 216 -5.13 5.14 -0.71
CA GLU A 216 -3.72 5.57 -0.64
C GLU A 216 -2.76 4.41 -0.86
N ALA A 217 -3.01 3.25 -0.21
CA ALA A 217 -2.19 2.05 -0.40
C ALA A 217 -2.25 1.52 -1.84
N LYS A 218 -3.44 1.53 -2.47
CA LYS A 218 -3.59 1.17 -3.88
C LYS A 218 -2.85 2.15 -4.79
N GLN A 219 -3.02 3.44 -4.57
CA GLN A 219 -2.37 4.48 -5.35
C GLN A 219 -0.84 4.37 -5.25
N SER A 220 -0.30 4.24 -4.02
CA SER A 220 1.14 4.04 -3.81
C SER A 220 1.67 2.79 -4.51
N ARG A 221 0.90 1.69 -4.49
CA ARG A 221 1.28 0.47 -5.21
C ARG A 221 1.26 0.65 -6.74
N GLU A 222 0.28 1.37 -7.26
CA GLU A 222 0.20 1.69 -8.70
C GLU A 222 1.32 2.63 -9.13
N GLU A 223 1.63 3.65 -8.34
CA GLU A 223 2.76 4.56 -8.58
C GLU A 223 4.09 3.79 -8.58
N PHE A 224 4.32 2.93 -7.59
CA PHE A 224 5.52 2.07 -7.55
C PHE A 224 5.61 1.19 -8.80
N LYS A 225 4.50 0.57 -9.20
CA LYS A 225 4.45 -0.25 -10.41
C LYS A 225 4.76 0.57 -11.66
N LEU A 226 4.14 1.75 -11.82
CA LEU A 226 4.40 2.63 -12.96
C LEU A 226 5.87 3.08 -13.03
N ILE A 227 6.48 3.41 -11.90
CA ILE A 227 7.90 3.78 -11.84
C ILE A 227 8.77 2.61 -12.28
N THR A 228 8.58 1.44 -11.69
CA THR A 228 9.41 0.26 -11.98
C THR A 228 9.22 -0.26 -13.41
N GLU A 229 8.02 -0.19 -13.96
CA GLU A 229 7.72 -0.63 -15.32
C GLU A 229 8.33 0.30 -16.40
N ASN A 230 8.49 1.60 -16.09
CA ASN A 230 9.08 2.58 -17.02
C ASN A 230 10.61 2.76 -16.83
N MET A 231 11.23 2.06 -15.89
CA MET A 231 12.70 2.05 -15.77
C MET A 231 13.31 1.30 -16.93
N SER A 232 14.47 1.80 -17.41
CA SER A 232 15.31 1.09 -18.39
C SER A 232 16.05 -0.09 -17.78
N GLU A 233 16.37 0.01 -16.49
CA GLU A 233 17.06 -1.00 -15.71
C GLU A 233 16.12 -2.16 -15.35
N GLY A 234 16.63 -3.37 -15.42
CA GLY A 234 15.94 -4.57 -14.92
C GLY A 234 15.91 -4.57 -13.40
N LEU A 235 14.72 -4.78 -12.82
CA LEU A 235 14.55 -4.93 -11.38
C LEU A 235 13.96 -6.30 -11.06
N LEU A 236 14.62 -7.04 -10.16
CA LEU A 236 14.14 -8.31 -9.61
C LEU A 236 14.16 -8.23 -8.09
N ILE A 237 13.11 -8.71 -7.45
CA ILE A 237 13.01 -8.85 -6.00
C ILE A 237 12.83 -10.33 -5.68
N ILE A 238 13.69 -10.87 -4.83
CA ILE A 238 13.69 -12.29 -4.45
C ILE A 238 13.53 -12.46 -2.94
N ASP A 239 12.99 -13.61 -2.55
CA ASP A 239 12.94 -14.04 -1.14
C ASP A 239 14.27 -14.69 -0.71
N LYS A 240 14.33 -15.09 0.57
CA LYS A 240 15.50 -15.78 1.16
C LYS A 240 15.82 -17.13 0.50
N ASP A 241 14.85 -17.74 -0.16
CA ASP A 241 15.00 -19.05 -0.84
C ASP A 241 15.27 -18.86 -2.35
N ALA A 242 15.63 -17.64 -2.76
CA ALA A 242 15.89 -17.24 -4.14
C ALA A 242 14.67 -17.36 -5.08
N ASN A 243 13.43 -17.40 -4.54
CA ASN A 243 12.23 -17.34 -5.38
C ASN A 243 11.92 -15.89 -5.75
N VAL A 244 11.45 -15.68 -6.95
CA VAL A 244 11.12 -14.35 -7.45
C VAL A 244 9.77 -13.88 -6.88
N LEU A 245 9.81 -12.76 -6.15
CA LEU A 245 8.64 -12.09 -5.60
C LEU A 245 8.05 -11.06 -6.57
N SER A 246 8.92 -10.32 -7.28
CA SER A 246 8.51 -9.30 -8.24
C SER A 246 9.62 -9.03 -9.25
N TYR A 247 9.24 -8.58 -10.42
CA TYR A 247 10.14 -8.11 -11.48
C TYR A 247 9.43 -7.06 -12.34
N ASN A 248 10.20 -6.21 -13.00
CA ASN A 248 9.68 -5.25 -13.98
C ASN A 248 9.84 -5.77 -15.42
N GLN A 249 9.20 -5.07 -16.37
CA GLN A 249 9.26 -5.44 -17.79
C GLN A 249 10.68 -5.40 -18.38
N SER A 250 11.54 -4.50 -17.87
CA SER A 250 12.93 -4.40 -18.32
C SER A 250 13.77 -5.62 -17.92
N ALA A 251 13.54 -6.20 -16.73
CA ALA A 251 14.21 -7.42 -16.31
C ALA A 251 13.89 -8.60 -17.26
N ILE A 252 12.63 -8.69 -17.70
CA ILE A 252 12.22 -9.71 -18.69
C ILE A 252 12.98 -9.53 -20.00
N ARG A 253 13.05 -8.29 -20.50
CA ARG A 253 13.72 -7.98 -21.77
C ARG A 253 15.23 -8.21 -21.71
N LEU A 254 15.89 -7.76 -20.62
CA LEU A 254 17.33 -7.83 -20.49
C LEU A 254 17.86 -9.25 -20.24
N LEU A 255 17.08 -10.08 -19.53
CA LEU A 255 17.44 -11.48 -19.24
C LEU A 255 16.76 -12.48 -20.18
N GLU A 256 15.92 -12.01 -21.14
CA GLU A 256 15.17 -12.84 -22.09
C GLU A 256 14.33 -13.93 -21.41
N ILE A 257 13.68 -13.55 -20.28
CA ILE A 257 12.89 -14.49 -19.48
C ILE A 257 11.52 -14.71 -20.15
N PRO A 258 11.03 -15.95 -20.27
CA PRO A 258 9.65 -16.21 -20.69
C PRO A 258 8.63 -15.61 -19.71
N GLU A 259 7.59 -14.92 -20.19
CA GLU A 259 6.64 -14.14 -19.39
C GLU A 259 5.90 -14.91 -18.27
N GLU A 260 5.89 -16.23 -18.25
CA GLU A 260 5.17 -17.05 -17.27
C GLU A 260 6.08 -17.83 -16.31
N GLN A 261 7.38 -17.61 -16.31
CA GLN A 261 8.30 -18.41 -15.51
C GLN A 261 8.27 -17.99 -14.03
N LYS A 262 7.55 -18.75 -13.22
CA LYS A 262 7.59 -18.67 -11.75
C LYS A 262 8.60 -19.67 -11.21
N GLY A 263 9.45 -19.25 -10.26
CA GLY A 263 10.41 -20.14 -9.63
C GLY A 263 11.65 -19.43 -9.11
N SER A 264 12.72 -20.19 -8.94
CA SER A 264 14.00 -19.65 -8.48
C SER A 264 14.62 -18.73 -9.52
N VAL A 265 15.11 -17.57 -9.08
CA VAL A 265 15.81 -16.60 -9.93
C VAL A 265 17.04 -17.21 -10.62
N LEU A 266 17.63 -18.25 -10.06
CA LEU A 266 18.77 -18.97 -10.61
C LEU A 266 18.45 -19.73 -11.91
N THR A 267 17.17 -19.90 -12.24
CA THR A 267 16.76 -20.46 -13.53
C THR A 267 16.74 -19.42 -14.65
N PHE A 268 16.70 -18.12 -14.31
CA PHE A 268 16.61 -17.02 -15.27
C PHE A 268 17.97 -16.75 -15.94
N ASN A 269 19.05 -16.85 -15.19
CA ASN A 269 20.38 -16.74 -15.74
C ASN A 269 21.34 -17.73 -15.02
N ARG A 270 22.08 -18.53 -15.83
CA ARG A 270 22.97 -19.59 -15.31
C ARG A 270 24.44 -19.18 -15.28
N THR A 271 24.76 -17.93 -15.57
CA THR A 271 26.13 -17.43 -15.52
C THR A 271 26.66 -17.49 -14.08
N LYS A 272 27.99 -17.72 -13.95
CA LYS A 272 28.62 -17.76 -12.62
C LYS A 272 28.50 -16.44 -11.89
N GLY A 273 28.60 -15.30 -12.61
CA GLY A 273 28.45 -13.95 -12.03
C GLY A 273 27.08 -13.73 -11.42
N PHE A 274 26.01 -14.07 -12.14
CA PHE A 274 24.65 -13.94 -11.65
C PHE A 274 24.40 -14.77 -10.38
N ARG A 275 24.81 -16.03 -10.42
CA ARG A 275 24.66 -16.95 -9.29
C ARG A 275 25.41 -16.47 -8.05
N LEU A 276 26.68 -16.07 -8.23
CA LEU A 276 27.52 -15.57 -7.14
C LEU A 276 26.92 -14.30 -6.50
N ALA A 277 26.40 -13.38 -7.33
CA ALA A 277 25.77 -12.15 -6.83
C ALA A 277 24.52 -12.44 -6.00
N VAL A 278 23.67 -13.38 -6.44
CA VAL A 278 22.49 -13.81 -5.71
C VAL A 278 22.87 -14.46 -4.37
N GLU A 279 23.82 -15.41 -4.39
CA GLU A 279 24.28 -16.13 -3.19
C GLU A 279 24.88 -15.17 -2.16
N LYS A 280 25.73 -14.22 -2.58
CA LYS A 280 26.29 -13.18 -1.70
C LYS A 280 25.23 -12.26 -1.12
N ALA A 281 24.29 -11.77 -1.93
CA ALA A 281 23.23 -10.93 -1.43
C ALA A 281 22.36 -11.65 -0.40
N LEU A 282 22.04 -12.92 -0.60
CA LEU A 282 21.28 -13.71 0.37
C LEU A 282 22.09 -14.05 1.64
N SER A 283 23.44 -14.04 1.57
CA SER A 283 24.29 -14.14 2.76
C SER A 283 24.48 -12.82 3.52
N GLY A 284 23.94 -11.71 2.98
CA GLY A 284 23.98 -10.40 3.62
C GLY A 284 25.04 -9.45 3.06
N GLU A 285 25.71 -9.79 1.97
CA GLU A 285 26.73 -8.96 1.34
C GLU A 285 26.21 -8.36 0.03
N ARG A 286 26.36 -7.04 -0.15
CA ARG A 286 26.13 -6.41 -1.46
C ARG A 286 27.18 -6.91 -2.45
N CYS A 287 26.74 -7.30 -3.64
CA CYS A 287 27.62 -7.78 -4.70
C CYS A 287 27.31 -7.06 -6.02
N GLU A 288 28.39 -6.65 -6.69
CA GLU A 288 28.36 -6.15 -8.06
C GLU A 288 29.09 -7.17 -8.94
N SER A 289 28.54 -7.49 -10.09
CA SER A 289 29.10 -8.47 -11.01
C SER A 289 28.73 -8.16 -12.44
N ASP A 290 29.70 -8.27 -13.35
CA ASP A 290 29.46 -8.13 -14.78
C ASP A 290 28.98 -9.45 -15.38
N ILE A 291 27.99 -9.37 -16.23
CA ILE A 291 27.44 -10.49 -16.98
C ILE A 291 27.49 -10.16 -18.47
N ALA A 292 28.12 -11.04 -19.23
CA ALA A 292 28.04 -11.00 -20.68
C ALA A 292 27.00 -12.04 -21.16
N HIS A 293 26.11 -11.60 -22.04
CA HIS A 293 25.16 -12.47 -22.73
C HIS A 293 25.09 -12.07 -24.20
N ASP A 294 25.46 -12.97 -25.08
CA ASP A 294 25.71 -12.71 -26.49
C ASP A 294 26.66 -11.52 -26.70
N ASP A 295 26.30 -10.53 -27.50
CA ASP A 295 27.09 -9.32 -27.76
C ASP A 295 26.79 -8.16 -26.79
N LYS A 296 26.07 -8.43 -25.68
CA LYS A 296 25.67 -7.42 -24.69
C LYS A 296 26.40 -7.63 -23.36
N SER A 297 26.64 -6.52 -22.70
CA SER A 297 27.26 -6.49 -21.37
C SER A 297 26.29 -5.87 -20.38
N TYR A 298 26.07 -6.55 -19.26
CA TYR A 298 25.19 -6.08 -18.19
C TYR A 298 25.98 -5.99 -16.87
N GLU A 299 25.73 -4.92 -16.13
CA GLU A 299 26.14 -4.80 -14.73
C GLU A 299 25.00 -5.23 -13.83
N LEU A 300 25.29 -6.15 -12.93
CA LEU A 300 24.36 -6.70 -11.94
C LEU A 300 24.71 -6.18 -10.56
N ILE A 301 23.76 -5.54 -9.89
CA ILE A 301 23.90 -5.07 -8.51
C ILE A 301 22.88 -5.83 -7.66
N ALA A 302 23.37 -6.74 -6.82
CA ALA A 302 22.55 -7.50 -5.88
C ALA A 302 22.72 -6.96 -4.46
N THR A 303 21.63 -6.50 -3.84
CA THR A 303 21.63 -5.86 -2.54
C THR A 303 20.70 -6.63 -1.58
N PRO A 304 21.17 -7.03 -0.38
CA PRO A 304 20.35 -7.71 0.61
C PRO A 304 19.27 -6.78 1.19
N VAL A 305 18.09 -7.36 1.48
CA VAL A 305 17.00 -6.69 2.19
C VAL A 305 16.90 -7.24 3.60
N TYR A 306 16.94 -6.33 4.58
CA TYR A 306 16.91 -6.69 6.00
C TYR A 306 15.58 -6.31 6.65
N VAL A 307 15.10 -7.19 7.53
CA VAL A 307 14.06 -6.89 8.52
C VAL A 307 14.52 -7.42 9.87
N ASN A 308 14.56 -6.58 10.88
CA ASN A 308 15.05 -6.93 12.22
C ASN A 308 16.41 -7.65 12.18
N GLU A 309 17.38 -7.07 11.46
CA GLU A 309 18.75 -7.58 11.29
C GLU A 309 18.86 -8.94 10.58
N LYS A 310 17.77 -9.49 10.07
CA LYS A 310 17.78 -10.74 9.31
C LYS A 310 17.56 -10.47 7.83
N VAL A 311 18.33 -11.13 6.98
CA VAL A 311 18.11 -11.09 5.53
C VAL A 311 16.81 -11.83 5.21
N ILE A 312 15.86 -11.11 4.60
CA ILE A 312 14.57 -11.64 4.16
C ILE A 312 14.51 -11.89 2.66
N GLY A 313 15.50 -11.39 1.91
CA GLY A 313 15.58 -11.50 0.47
C GLY A 313 16.63 -10.56 -0.10
N ALA A 314 16.59 -10.33 -1.40
CA ALA A 314 17.48 -9.39 -2.07
C ALA A 314 16.76 -8.65 -3.20
N VAL A 315 17.28 -7.45 -3.52
CA VAL A 315 16.94 -6.68 -4.71
C VAL A 315 18.10 -6.78 -5.68
N ILE A 316 17.80 -7.11 -6.92
CA ILE A 316 18.77 -7.25 -8.00
C ILE A 316 18.42 -6.23 -9.06
N VAL A 317 19.38 -5.36 -9.38
CA VAL A 317 19.29 -4.38 -10.45
C VAL A 317 20.20 -4.81 -11.59
N ILE A 318 19.71 -4.74 -12.83
CA ILE A 318 20.42 -5.12 -14.04
C ILE A 318 20.48 -3.89 -14.94
N ILE A 319 21.69 -3.45 -15.27
CA ILE A 319 21.96 -2.26 -16.06
C ILE A 319 22.63 -2.70 -17.37
N ASP A 320 22.08 -2.28 -18.49
CA ASP A 320 22.74 -2.48 -19.79
C ASP A 320 23.90 -1.47 -19.92
N VAL A 321 25.10 -1.99 -19.86
CA VAL A 321 26.34 -1.22 -19.96
C VAL A 321 27.05 -1.46 -21.30
N THR A 322 26.38 -2.09 -22.26
CA THR A 322 26.97 -2.50 -23.55
C THR A 322 27.68 -1.36 -24.25
N GLU A 323 26.99 -0.23 -24.38
CA GLU A 323 27.57 0.96 -25.05
C GLU A 323 28.72 1.58 -24.25
N SER A 324 28.66 1.51 -22.90
CA SER A 324 29.72 2.01 -22.04
C SER A 324 30.99 1.15 -22.15
N VAL A 325 30.81 -0.17 -22.10
CA VAL A 325 31.92 -1.15 -22.24
C VAL A 325 32.56 -1.04 -23.63
N LYS A 326 31.73 -0.97 -24.69
CA LYS A 326 32.27 -0.76 -26.06
C LYS A 326 33.07 0.52 -26.19
N ARG A 327 32.58 1.63 -25.65
CA ARG A 327 33.32 2.90 -25.64
C ARG A 327 34.63 2.80 -24.89
N GLU A 328 34.66 2.13 -23.74
CA GLU A 328 35.88 1.96 -22.96
C GLU A 328 36.88 1.04 -23.68
N GLN A 329 36.42 -0.03 -24.32
CA GLN A 329 37.27 -0.90 -25.15
C GLN A 329 37.90 -0.12 -26.31
N LEU A 330 37.10 0.65 -27.04
CA LEU A 330 37.61 1.51 -28.14
C LEU A 330 38.61 2.54 -27.63
N ARG A 331 38.42 3.09 -26.44
CA ARG A 331 39.34 4.03 -25.80
C ARG A 331 40.67 3.33 -25.43
N GLN A 332 40.62 2.13 -24.89
CA GLN A 332 41.79 1.33 -24.53
C GLN A 332 42.58 0.91 -25.79
N GLU A 333 41.89 0.45 -26.84
CA GLU A 333 42.51 0.12 -28.12
C GLU A 333 43.19 1.34 -28.75
N PHE A 334 42.51 2.48 -28.72
CA PHE A 334 43.07 3.72 -29.22
C PHE A 334 44.37 4.10 -28.48
N THR A 335 44.35 4.08 -27.13
CA THR A 335 45.52 4.39 -26.30
C THR A 335 46.68 3.43 -26.55
N SER A 336 46.40 2.15 -26.69
CA SER A 336 47.38 1.13 -27.02
C SER A 336 48.00 1.35 -28.39
N ASN A 337 47.14 1.60 -29.40
CA ASN A 337 47.60 1.84 -30.78
C ASN A 337 48.43 3.11 -30.89
N VAL A 338 48.01 4.20 -30.22
CA VAL A 338 48.81 5.44 -30.12
C VAL A 338 50.22 5.17 -29.57
N SER A 339 50.29 4.43 -28.46
CA SER A 339 51.57 4.10 -27.81
C SER A 339 52.46 3.30 -28.73
N HIS A 340 51.91 2.34 -29.46
CA HIS A 340 52.64 1.53 -30.41
C HIS A 340 53.14 2.33 -31.62
N GLU A 341 52.30 3.16 -32.24
CA GLU A 341 52.62 3.95 -33.43
C GLU A 341 53.59 5.11 -33.12
N LEU A 342 53.62 5.61 -31.86
CA LEU A 342 54.64 6.57 -31.41
C LEU A 342 55.99 5.92 -31.10
N LYS A 343 55.97 4.72 -30.51
CA LYS A 343 57.22 4.02 -30.09
C LYS A 343 58.10 3.62 -31.29
N THR A 344 57.45 3.17 -32.37
CA THR A 344 58.19 2.66 -33.55
C THR A 344 59.10 3.74 -34.19
N PRO A 345 58.61 4.92 -34.60
CA PRO A 345 59.45 5.98 -35.18
C PRO A 345 60.48 6.52 -34.19
N LEU A 346 60.09 6.63 -32.89
CA LEU A 346 61.02 7.06 -31.85
C LEU A 346 62.20 6.10 -31.66
N THR A 347 61.93 4.79 -31.71
CA THR A 347 62.99 3.77 -31.65
C THR A 347 63.91 3.84 -32.87
N SER A 348 63.35 4.09 -34.09
CA SER A 348 64.13 4.24 -35.31
C SER A 348 65.04 5.49 -35.26
N ILE A 349 64.46 6.62 -34.84
CA ILE A 349 65.20 7.88 -34.66
C ILE A 349 66.37 7.67 -33.67
N SER A 350 66.08 7.07 -32.50
CA SER A 350 67.08 6.80 -31.47
C SER A 350 68.17 5.86 -31.97
N GLY A 351 67.79 4.83 -32.71
CA GLY A 351 68.73 3.85 -33.26
C GLY A 351 69.68 4.47 -34.32
N PHE A 352 69.15 5.26 -35.29
CA PHE A 352 69.98 5.96 -36.27
C PHE A 352 70.86 6.98 -35.58
N ALA A 353 70.37 7.73 -34.61
CA ALA A 353 71.17 8.73 -33.89
C ALA A 353 72.27 8.08 -33.06
N GLU A 354 72.02 6.89 -32.44
CA GLU A 354 73.00 6.14 -31.71
C GLU A 354 74.08 5.59 -32.62
N MET A 355 73.73 5.08 -33.81
CA MET A 355 74.71 4.63 -34.81
C MET A 355 75.56 5.77 -35.29
N MET A 356 74.98 6.93 -35.58
CA MET A 356 75.72 8.14 -35.97
C MET A 356 76.68 8.62 -34.87
N LYS A 357 76.26 8.54 -33.59
CA LYS A 357 77.06 8.90 -32.42
C LYS A 357 78.30 8.00 -32.25
N CYS A 358 78.25 6.73 -32.66
CA CYS A 358 79.38 5.79 -32.56
C CYS A 358 80.53 6.18 -33.51
N GLY A 359 80.35 7.00 -34.56
CA GLY A 359 81.33 7.47 -35.49
C GLY A 359 81.86 6.38 -36.45
N GLY A 360 82.75 6.76 -37.36
CA GLY A 360 83.45 5.83 -38.28
C GLY A 360 82.62 5.44 -39.51
N MET A 361 81.54 6.14 -39.83
CA MET A 361 80.71 5.89 -41.01
C MET A 361 81.09 6.76 -42.19
N PRO A 362 80.88 6.25 -43.42
CA PRO A 362 80.95 7.07 -44.64
C PRO A 362 79.96 8.24 -44.59
N GLU A 363 80.34 9.40 -45.19
CA GLU A 363 79.54 10.62 -45.23
C GLU A 363 78.14 10.39 -45.86
N GLU A 364 78.07 9.51 -46.89
CA GLU A 364 76.81 9.11 -47.56
C GLU A 364 75.88 8.40 -46.59
N THR A 365 76.39 7.50 -45.76
CA THR A 365 75.61 6.78 -44.73
C THR A 365 75.12 7.74 -43.66
N VAL A 366 75.90 8.71 -43.24
CA VAL A 366 75.51 9.77 -42.29
C VAL A 366 74.36 10.60 -42.87
N MET A 367 74.43 10.93 -44.17
CA MET A 367 73.38 11.66 -44.87
C MET A 367 72.11 10.86 -44.96
N ASP A 368 72.16 9.57 -45.28
CA ASP A 368 71.01 8.67 -45.33
C ASP A 368 70.32 8.51 -43.95
N PHE A 369 71.13 8.37 -42.88
CA PHE A 369 70.58 8.27 -41.50
C PHE A 369 69.97 9.60 -41.08
N SER A 370 70.61 10.76 -41.42
CA SER A 370 70.06 12.10 -41.15
C SER A 370 68.71 12.29 -41.84
N LYS A 371 68.62 11.86 -43.11
CA LYS A 371 67.37 11.88 -43.86
C LYS A 371 66.32 10.98 -43.24
N SER A 372 66.68 9.74 -42.83
CA SER A 372 65.78 8.81 -42.18
C SER A 372 65.23 9.34 -40.83
N ILE A 373 66.08 9.96 -40.00
CA ILE A 373 65.69 10.65 -38.77
C ILE A 373 64.70 11.80 -39.08
N TYR A 374 64.96 12.60 -40.10
CA TYR A 374 64.12 13.70 -40.52
C TYR A 374 62.74 13.20 -40.97
N ASP A 375 62.69 12.17 -41.81
CA ASP A 375 61.44 11.58 -42.32
C ASP A 375 60.62 10.97 -41.23
N GLU A 376 61.23 10.20 -40.26
CA GLU A 376 60.52 9.64 -39.10
C GLU A 376 60.03 10.73 -38.12
N ALA A 377 60.79 11.82 -37.95
CA ALA A 377 60.37 12.97 -37.15
C ALA A 377 59.14 13.66 -37.76
N GLN A 378 59.15 13.90 -39.09
CA GLN A 378 57.98 14.45 -39.77
C GLN A 378 56.74 13.55 -39.70
N ARG A 379 56.93 12.25 -39.82
CA ARG A 379 55.88 11.25 -39.63
C ARG A 379 55.28 11.35 -38.23
N LEU A 380 56.13 11.48 -37.21
CA LEU A 380 55.71 11.59 -35.82
C LEU A 380 54.92 12.89 -35.56
N ILE A 381 55.35 14.02 -36.11
CA ILE A 381 54.63 15.29 -36.04
C ILE A 381 53.25 15.17 -36.66
N THR A 382 53.15 14.55 -37.84
CA THR A 382 51.87 14.32 -38.53
C THR A 382 50.96 13.43 -37.68
N LEU A 383 51.50 12.35 -37.11
CA LEU A 383 50.75 11.41 -36.25
C LEU A 383 50.17 12.13 -35.01
N VAL A 384 51.01 12.92 -34.31
CA VAL A 384 50.56 13.70 -33.14
C VAL A 384 49.48 14.70 -33.54
N SER A 385 49.65 15.39 -34.66
CA SER A 385 48.64 16.31 -35.19
C SER A 385 47.29 15.60 -35.48
N ASP A 386 47.35 14.43 -36.11
CA ASP A 386 46.15 13.66 -36.44
C ASP A 386 45.42 13.13 -35.16
N ILE A 387 46.20 12.72 -34.13
CA ILE A 387 45.67 12.33 -32.83
C ILE A 387 44.94 13.51 -32.15
N MET A 388 45.58 14.72 -32.17
CA MET A 388 44.94 15.91 -31.58
C MET A 388 43.63 16.26 -32.29
N LYS A 389 43.58 16.19 -33.63
CA LYS A 389 42.39 16.45 -34.42
C LYS A 389 41.24 15.49 -34.08
N ILE A 390 41.56 14.19 -33.94
CA ILE A 390 40.55 13.18 -33.55
C ILE A 390 40.04 13.47 -32.14
N SER A 391 40.93 13.82 -31.17
CA SER A 391 40.55 14.14 -29.81
C SER A 391 39.63 15.38 -29.75
N GLU A 392 39.97 16.44 -30.53
CA GLU A 392 39.14 17.66 -30.64
C GLU A 392 37.72 17.34 -31.17
N LEU A 393 37.60 16.42 -32.13
CA LEU A 393 36.33 16.00 -32.72
C LEU A 393 35.51 15.07 -31.81
N ASP A 394 36.19 14.22 -31.02
CA ASP A 394 35.52 13.26 -30.13
C ASP A 394 34.94 13.90 -28.87
N GLU A 395 35.69 14.78 -28.23
CA GLU A 395 35.33 15.38 -26.96
C GLU A 395 34.24 16.46 -27.09
N GLY A 396 34.03 16.98 -28.30
CA GLY A 396 33.06 18.07 -28.53
C GLY A 396 33.35 19.35 -27.73
N THR A 397 34.56 19.43 -27.13
CA THR A 397 34.96 20.53 -26.23
C THR A 397 35.28 21.80 -26.97
N VAL A 398 35.64 21.70 -28.25
CA VAL A 398 35.94 22.84 -29.08
C VAL A 398 34.71 23.23 -29.90
N VAL A 399 34.16 24.39 -29.59
CA VAL A 399 33.06 24.96 -30.40
C VAL A 399 33.71 25.61 -31.64
N PHE A 400 33.66 24.90 -32.75
CA PHE A 400 34.09 25.47 -34.03
C PHE A 400 32.99 26.35 -34.61
N GLU A 401 33.39 27.53 -35.14
CA GLU A 401 32.43 28.39 -35.84
C GLU A 401 32.00 27.73 -37.15
N LYS A 402 30.71 27.62 -37.36
CA LYS A 402 30.11 27.12 -38.62
C LYS A 402 29.79 28.32 -39.51
N GLU A 403 30.12 28.20 -40.77
CA GLU A 403 29.88 29.20 -41.79
C GLU A 403 29.35 28.56 -43.08
N GLN A 404 28.95 29.39 -44.06
CA GLN A 404 28.59 28.90 -45.39
C GLN A 404 29.88 28.67 -46.19
N VAL A 405 30.18 27.40 -46.49
CA VAL A 405 31.40 27.00 -47.20
C VAL A 405 31.03 26.47 -48.58
N ASP A 406 31.64 27.07 -49.62
CA ASP A 406 31.54 26.54 -50.99
C ASP A 406 32.50 25.37 -51.16
N LEU A 407 31.95 24.16 -51.35
CA LEU A 407 32.71 22.92 -51.51
C LEU A 407 33.51 22.91 -52.84
N CYS A 408 33.05 23.57 -53.90
CA CYS A 408 33.76 23.64 -55.16
C CYS A 408 35.01 24.50 -55.04
N GLU A 409 34.91 25.69 -54.42
CA GLU A 409 36.05 26.57 -54.18
C GLU A 409 37.07 25.86 -53.26
N LEU A 410 36.62 25.30 -52.17
CA LEU A 410 37.47 24.57 -51.22
C LEU A 410 38.17 23.37 -51.87
N SER A 411 37.50 22.63 -52.73
CA SER A 411 38.11 21.52 -53.50
C SER A 411 39.18 21.98 -54.48
N LYS A 412 38.98 23.12 -55.18
CA LYS A 412 39.99 23.71 -56.08
C LYS A 412 41.24 24.10 -55.31
N ASP A 413 41.10 24.70 -54.12
CA ASP A 413 42.20 25.03 -53.24
C ASP A 413 43.03 23.81 -52.84
N ILE A 414 42.31 22.71 -52.41
CA ILE A 414 42.95 21.47 -52.02
C ILE A 414 43.64 20.77 -53.18
N VAL A 415 43.01 20.68 -54.33
CA VAL A 415 43.60 20.11 -55.54
C VAL A 415 44.84 20.91 -55.96
N SER A 416 44.83 22.26 -55.88
CA SER A 416 45.99 23.10 -56.12
C SER A 416 47.16 22.78 -55.17
N ARG A 417 46.92 22.62 -53.89
CA ARG A 417 47.93 22.20 -52.88
C ARG A 417 48.54 20.83 -53.15
N LEU A 418 47.71 19.86 -53.61
CA LEU A 418 48.11 18.47 -53.88
C LEU A 418 48.71 18.26 -55.30
N SER A 419 48.61 19.23 -56.20
CA SER A 419 49.06 19.16 -57.61
C SER A 419 50.51 18.74 -57.74
N SER A 420 51.44 19.28 -56.93
CA SER A 420 52.86 18.91 -56.93
C SER A 420 53.11 17.44 -56.52
N VAL A 421 52.32 16.92 -55.55
CA VAL A 421 52.45 15.53 -55.08
C VAL A 421 51.89 14.57 -56.14
N ALA A 422 50.74 14.89 -56.73
CA ALA A 422 50.11 14.12 -57.80
C ALA A 422 50.97 14.10 -59.08
N GLY A 423 51.59 15.25 -59.42
CA GLY A 423 52.50 15.39 -60.59
C GLY A 423 53.73 14.51 -60.52
N LYS A 424 54.27 14.23 -59.31
CA LYS A 424 55.42 13.32 -59.15
C LYS A 424 55.06 11.88 -59.51
N ARG A 425 53.76 11.50 -59.51
CA ARG A 425 53.23 10.16 -59.83
C ARG A 425 52.44 10.16 -61.15
N ASN A 426 52.44 11.26 -61.91
CA ASN A 426 51.68 11.46 -63.13
C ASN A 426 50.17 11.25 -62.93
N ILE A 427 49.60 11.61 -61.78
CA ILE A 427 48.18 11.43 -61.48
C ILE A 427 47.45 12.73 -61.89
N SER A 428 46.37 12.60 -62.65
CA SER A 428 45.48 13.70 -63.01
C SER A 428 44.48 14.01 -61.93
N LEU A 429 44.43 15.26 -61.44
CA LEU A 429 43.43 15.70 -60.43
C LEU A 429 42.42 16.64 -61.12
N ASN A 430 41.10 16.28 -60.99
CA ASN A 430 40.01 17.06 -61.57
C ASN A 430 39.00 17.46 -60.51
N VAL A 431 38.43 18.67 -60.64
CA VAL A 431 37.25 19.09 -59.85
C VAL A 431 36.11 19.25 -60.84
N ILE A 432 35.03 18.54 -60.60
CA ILE A 432 33.84 18.42 -61.46
C ILE A 432 32.60 18.82 -60.66
N GLY A 433 31.84 19.78 -61.16
CA GLY A 433 30.62 20.28 -60.57
C GLY A 433 30.60 21.80 -60.43
N ASP A 434 29.41 22.27 -60.01
CA ASP A 434 29.17 23.70 -59.82
C ASP A 434 29.33 24.11 -58.34
N SER A 435 29.27 25.42 -58.05
CA SER A 435 29.25 25.95 -56.68
C SER A 435 28.14 25.35 -55.88
N ALA A 436 28.49 24.75 -54.76
CA ALA A 436 27.55 24.14 -53.80
C ALA A 436 27.99 24.47 -52.38
N THR A 437 27.09 25.11 -51.63
CA THR A 437 27.37 25.55 -50.27
C THR A 437 26.78 24.64 -49.21
N VAL A 438 27.56 24.38 -48.16
CA VAL A 438 27.16 23.67 -46.96
C VAL A 438 27.38 24.53 -45.73
N PHE A 439 26.51 24.41 -44.72
CA PHE A 439 26.72 25.08 -43.44
C PHE A 439 27.59 24.22 -42.55
N GLY A 440 28.85 24.62 -42.38
CA GLY A 440 29.81 23.80 -41.64
C GLY A 440 31.09 24.54 -41.28
N THR A 441 32.02 23.85 -40.66
CA THR A 441 33.32 24.38 -40.27
C THR A 441 34.31 24.19 -41.40
N ARG A 442 34.76 25.29 -42.01
CA ARG A 442 35.72 25.28 -43.15
C ARG A 442 36.94 24.41 -42.86
N LYS A 443 37.53 24.55 -41.67
CA LYS A 443 38.74 23.80 -41.27
C LYS A 443 38.50 22.28 -41.28
N ILE A 444 37.35 21.80 -40.78
CA ILE A 444 37.04 20.36 -40.72
C ILE A 444 36.73 19.85 -42.14
N LEU A 445 35.96 20.60 -42.92
CA LEU A 445 35.63 20.24 -44.30
C LEU A 445 36.91 20.19 -45.19
N ASP A 446 37.84 21.15 -45.02
CA ASP A 446 39.15 21.13 -45.69
C ASP A 446 39.92 19.85 -45.37
N GLU A 447 39.99 19.49 -44.07
CA GLU A 447 40.68 18.28 -43.59
C GLU A 447 40.06 16.98 -44.14
N MET A 448 38.72 16.91 -44.19
CA MET A 448 38.01 15.74 -44.74
C MET A 448 38.33 15.56 -46.22
N ILE A 449 38.19 16.61 -47.01
CA ILE A 449 38.41 16.54 -48.45
C ILE A 449 39.90 16.30 -48.74
N TYR A 450 40.80 16.97 -48.00
CA TYR A 450 42.25 16.76 -48.12
C TYR A 450 42.62 15.29 -47.87
N ASN A 451 42.14 14.68 -46.77
CA ASN A 451 42.42 13.28 -46.44
C ASN A 451 41.89 12.30 -47.50
N LEU A 452 40.74 12.57 -48.09
CA LEU A 452 40.22 11.76 -49.19
C LEU A 452 41.07 11.87 -50.45
N CYS A 453 41.45 13.08 -50.82
CA CYS A 453 42.30 13.32 -52.00
C CYS A 453 43.73 12.78 -51.81
N ASP A 454 44.33 12.95 -50.63
CA ASP A 454 45.66 12.42 -50.32
C ASP A 454 45.68 10.87 -50.36
N ASN A 455 44.64 10.22 -49.80
CA ASN A 455 44.49 8.78 -49.93
C ASN A 455 44.29 8.34 -51.37
N ALA A 456 43.46 9.05 -52.16
CA ALA A 456 43.23 8.75 -53.58
C ALA A 456 44.51 8.91 -54.44
N ILE A 457 45.43 9.79 -54.07
CA ILE A 457 46.74 9.90 -54.70
C ILE A 457 47.71 8.83 -54.23
N LYS A 458 47.78 8.57 -52.94
CA LYS A 458 48.71 7.60 -52.32
C LYS A 458 48.48 6.18 -52.79
N TYR A 459 47.21 5.77 -52.92
CA TYR A 459 46.80 4.42 -53.29
C TYR A 459 46.42 4.28 -54.77
N ASN A 460 46.74 5.30 -55.62
CA ASN A 460 46.50 5.25 -57.04
C ASN A 460 47.60 4.50 -57.80
N ASN A 461 47.26 4.07 -58.99
CA ASN A 461 48.19 3.55 -59.96
C ASN A 461 48.97 4.73 -60.64
N GLU A 462 50.13 4.44 -61.17
CA GLU A 462 50.84 5.45 -62.06
C GLU A 462 49.95 5.80 -63.23
N ASN A 463 49.92 7.09 -63.58
CA ASN A 463 49.09 7.70 -64.65
C ASN A 463 47.55 7.54 -64.33
N GLY A 464 47.17 7.41 -63.04
CA GLY A 464 45.78 7.32 -62.62
C GLY A 464 45.07 8.66 -62.61
N ILE A 465 43.77 8.58 -62.28
CA ILE A 465 42.92 9.81 -62.23
C ILE A 465 42.27 9.84 -60.82
N VAL A 466 42.16 11.08 -60.30
CA VAL A 466 41.38 11.40 -59.09
C VAL A 466 40.37 12.49 -59.46
N ASP A 467 39.10 12.20 -59.39
CA ASP A 467 38.02 13.13 -59.64
C ASP A 467 37.35 13.52 -58.33
N VAL A 468 37.27 14.82 -58.02
CA VAL A 468 36.45 15.38 -56.94
C VAL A 468 35.17 15.90 -57.56
N ILE A 469 34.06 15.20 -57.30
CA ILE A 469 32.77 15.44 -57.94
C ILE A 469 31.83 16.06 -56.91
N ILE A 470 31.33 17.27 -57.19
CA ILE A 470 30.36 17.98 -56.33
C ILE A 470 29.01 17.95 -57.04
N ASN A 471 28.00 17.46 -56.33
CA ASN A 471 26.62 17.44 -56.82
C ASN A 471 25.70 18.09 -55.81
N GLN A 472 24.79 18.93 -56.29
CA GLN A 472 23.76 19.56 -55.48
C GLN A 472 22.40 19.17 -56.03
N THR A 473 21.53 18.73 -55.11
CA THR A 473 20.10 18.52 -55.34
C THR A 473 19.30 19.46 -54.43
N ASN A 474 17.97 19.49 -54.56
CA ASN A 474 17.14 20.41 -53.76
C ASN A 474 17.35 20.27 -52.25
N ASP A 475 17.58 19.04 -51.79
CA ASP A 475 17.61 18.70 -50.34
C ASP A 475 18.99 18.25 -49.83
N LYS A 476 19.95 17.97 -50.73
CA LYS A 476 21.24 17.39 -50.35
C LYS A 476 22.37 17.95 -51.20
N VAL A 477 23.51 18.13 -50.57
CA VAL A 477 24.78 18.40 -51.24
C VAL A 477 25.69 17.21 -51.01
N SER A 478 26.36 16.73 -52.07
CA SER A 478 27.30 15.62 -51.95
C SER A 478 28.64 15.97 -52.56
N ILE A 479 29.70 15.50 -51.92
CA ILE A 479 31.06 15.52 -52.47
C ILE A 479 31.55 14.08 -52.58
N THR A 480 32.03 13.69 -53.74
CA THR A 480 32.56 12.36 -54.03
C THR A 480 34.01 12.49 -54.49
N VAL A 481 34.93 11.80 -53.81
CA VAL A 481 36.30 11.62 -54.28
C VAL A 481 36.42 10.22 -54.87
N ARG A 482 36.74 10.15 -56.17
CA ARG A 482 36.85 8.88 -56.90
C ARG A 482 38.24 8.75 -57.47
N ASP A 483 38.88 7.60 -57.27
CA ASP A 483 40.18 7.26 -57.82
C ASP A 483 40.12 6.02 -58.73
N THR A 484 41.18 5.82 -59.51
CA THR A 484 41.41 4.63 -60.38
C THR A 484 42.50 3.72 -59.81
N GLY A 485 42.67 3.72 -58.49
CA GLY A 485 43.76 3.04 -57.79
C GLY A 485 43.52 1.53 -57.57
N ILE A 486 44.23 1.02 -56.59
CA ILE A 486 44.25 -0.43 -56.25
C ILE A 486 42.89 -0.95 -55.72
N GLY A 487 42.00 -0.07 -55.28
CA GLY A 487 40.76 -0.44 -54.63
C GLY A 487 40.93 -1.10 -53.26
N ILE A 488 39.78 -1.48 -52.64
CA ILE A 488 39.70 -2.05 -51.29
C ILE A 488 38.94 -3.37 -51.37
N PRO A 489 39.50 -4.51 -50.88
CA PRO A 489 38.79 -5.78 -50.81
C PRO A 489 37.50 -5.67 -49.97
N LEU A 490 36.46 -6.39 -50.37
CA LEU A 490 35.14 -6.32 -49.76
C LEU A 490 35.17 -6.65 -48.25
N SER A 491 36.02 -7.59 -47.83
CA SER A 491 36.20 -7.96 -46.42
C SER A 491 36.71 -6.83 -45.54
N GLU A 492 37.38 -5.86 -46.11
CA GLU A 492 38.09 -4.80 -45.42
C GLU A 492 37.29 -3.48 -45.41
N GLN A 493 36.32 -3.30 -46.34
CA GLN A 493 35.58 -2.04 -46.51
C GLN A 493 34.83 -1.57 -45.27
N GLY A 494 34.34 -2.50 -44.42
CA GLY A 494 33.69 -2.17 -43.15
C GLY A 494 34.64 -1.55 -42.12
N ARG A 495 35.94 -1.85 -42.23
CA ARG A 495 36.94 -1.52 -41.22
C ARG A 495 37.85 -0.34 -41.59
N VAL A 496 37.87 0.09 -42.83
CA VAL A 496 38.80 1.15 -43.31
C VAL A 496 38.59 2.51 -42.62
N PHE A 497 37.45 2.72 -41.97
CA PHE A 497 37.17 3.91 -41.16
C PHE A 497 37.52 3.76 -39.67
N GLU A 498 38.02 2.57 -39.26
CA GLU A 498 38.53 2.35 -37.91
C GLU A 498 39.87 3.11 -37.74
N ARG A 499 40.15 3.54 -36.50
CA ARG A 499 41.39 4.29 -36.17
C ARG A 499 42.58 3.32 -36.24
N PHE A 500 43.68 3.80 -36.89
CA PHE A 500 44.92 3.02 -37.11
C PHE A 500 44.75 1.79 -38.01
N TYR A 501 43.57 1.62 -38.63
CA TYR A 501 43.33 0.48 -39.50
C TYR A 501 44.05 0.68 -40.86
N ARG A 502 44.62 -0.40 -41.35
CA ARG A 502 45.33 -0.45 -42.63
C ARG A 502 45.17 -1.84 -43.24
N VAL A 503 44.76 -1.92 -44.51
CA VAL A 503 44.52 -3.18 -45.23
C VAL A 503 45.79 -4.04 -45.34
N ASP A 504 46.96 -3.41 -45.57
CA ASP A 504 48.25 -4.08 -45.62
C ASP A 504 49.31 -3.30 -44.82
N LYS A 505 49.81 -3.88 -43.75
CA LYS A 505 50.83 -3.27 -42.88
C LYS A 505 52.24 -3.30 -43.49
N SER A 506 52.51 -4.17 -44.48
CA SER A 506 53.83 -4.34 -45.11
C SER A 506 54.05 -3.32 -46.24
N HIS A 507 53.14 -3.20 -47.18
CA HIS A 507 53.22 -2.25 -48.30
C HIS A 507 53.03 -0.80 -47.85
N SER A 508 52.26 -0.60 -46.80
CA SER A 508 51.92 0.73 -46.31
C SER A 508 53.07 1.46 -45.57
N LYS A 509 54.15 0.74 -45.15
CA LYS A 509 55.38 1.43 -44.67
C LYS A 509 56.09 2.21 -45.75
N LEU A 510 56.02 1.76 -47.00
CA LEU A 510 56.61 2.47 -48.18
C LEU A 510 55.77 3.68 -48.65
N VAL A 511 54.43 3.62 -48.45
CA VAL A 511 53.50 4.67 -48.92
C VAL A 511 53.30 5.79 -47.86
N GLY A 512 53.64 5.55 -46.60
CA GLY A 512 53.61 6.53 -45.49
C GLY A 512 52.20 7.01 -45.16
N GLY A 513 51.57 6.45 -44.13
CA GLY A 513 50.26 6.90 -43.64
C GLY A 513 50.10 6.58 -42.17
N THR A 514 49.32 7.37 -41.42
CA THR A 514 49.03 7.21 -40.00
C THR A 514 47.93 6.21 -39.73
N GLY A 515 47.11 5.86 -40.72
CA GLY A 515 45.88 5.08 -40.55
C GLY A 515 44.76 5.86 -39.85
N LEU A 516 44.91 7.17 -39.70
CA LEU A 516 43.92 8.05 -39.06
C LEU A 516 43.12 8.89 -40.07
N GLY A 517 43.56 9.04 -41.31
CA GLY A 517 42.94 9.95 -42.29
C GLY A 517 41.46 9.65 -42.57
N LEU A 518 41.07 8.36 -42.80
CA LEU A 518 39.65 8.00 -43.01
C LEU A 518 38.85 8.07 -41.70
N ALA A 519 39.47 7.85 -40.56
CA ALA A 519 38.81 8.06 -39.26
C ALA A 519 38.51 9.58 -39.06
N ILE A 520 39.42 10.48 -39.42
CA ILE A 520 39.18 11.93 -39.39
C ILE A 520 38.00 12.29 -40.29
N VAL A 521 37.90 11.70 -41.48
CA VAL A 521 36.77 11.90 -42.40
C VAL A 521 35.47 11.44 -41.75
N LYS A 522 35.43 10.27 -41.10
CA LYS A 522 34.25 9.73 -40.40
C LYS A 522 33.79 10.64 -39.27
N HIS A 523 34.73 11.09 -38.40
CA HIS A 523 34.41 11.97 -37.28
C HIS A 523 33.99 13.37 -37.75
N GLY A 524 34.63 13.89 -38.78
CA GLY A 524 34.27 15.18 -39.40
C GLY A 524 32.88 15.14 -40.06
N ALA A 525 32.53 14.03 -40.72
CA ALA A 525 31.18 13.83 -41.27
C ALA A 525 30.13 13.74 -40.16
N ALA A 526 30.40 12.97 -39.08
CA ALA A 526 29.51 12.89 -37.92
C ALA A 526 29.32 14.27 -37.25
N TYR A 527 30.36 15.10 -37.16
CA TYR A 527 30.27 16.46 -36.64
C TYR A 527 29.34 17.38 -37.48
N HIS A 528 29.22 17.10 -38.78
CA HIS A 528 28.35 17.81 -39.70
C HIS A 528 27.01 17.12 -39.97
N ASP A 529 26.66 16.09 -39.23
CA ASP A 529 25.46 15.25 -39.45
C ASP A 529 25.39 14.72 -40.91
N ALA A 530 26.54 14.43 -41.52
CA ALA A 530 26.66 13.96 -42.88
C ALA A 530 26.83 12.45 -42.96
N GLU A 531 26.26 11.82 -43.98
CA GLU A 531 26.39 10.40 -44.30
C GLU A 531 27.62 10.12 -45.14
N ILE A 532 28.33 9.02 -44.89
CA ILE A 532 29.43 8.53 -45.70
C ILE A 532 29.03 7.26 -46.43
N SER A 533 29.31 7.21 -47.73
CA SER A 533 29.17 6.01 -48.55
C SER A 533 30.50 5.65 -49.20
N LEU A 534 30.89 4.38 -49.18
CA LEU A 534 32.08 3.83 -49.80
C LEU A 534 31.69 2.79 -50.84
N VAL A 535 32.19 2.97 -52.05
CA VAL A 535 32.08 1.98 -53.13
C VAL A 535 33.49 1.72 -53.66
N SER A 536 33.97 0.50 -53.54
CA SER A 536 35.30 0.13 -54.02
C SER A 536 35.29 -1.27 -54.64
N THR A 537 36.13 -1.43 -55.62
CA THR A 537 36.38 -2.74 -56.25
C THR A 537 37.88 -2.92 -56.40
N GLU A 538 38.42 -3.98 -55.88
CA GLU A 538 39.82 -4.32 -55.98
C GLU A 538 40.31 -4.29 -57.43
N GLY A 539 41.40 -3.57 -57.69
CA GLY A 539 41.98 -3.37 -59.02
C GLY A 539 41.24 -2.35 -59.92
N LYS A 540 40.15 -1.71 -59.45
CA LYS A 540 39.37 -0.72 -60.27
C LYS A 540 39.30 0.67 -59.64
N GLY A 541 39.68 0.81 -58.39
CA GLY A 541 39.67 2.08 -57.64
C GLY A 541 38.58 2.16 -56.56
N THR A 542 38.52 3.33 -55.94
CA THR A 542 37.63 3.64 -54.79
C THR A 542 36.86 4.92 -55.04
N SER A 543 35.64 4.98 -54.55
CA SER A 543 34.77 6.16 -54.55
C SER A 543 34.22 6.36 -53.14
N VAL A 544 34.57 7.47 -52.48
CA VAL A 544 34.03 7.85 -51.16
C VAL A 544 33.15 9.08 -51.36
N THR A 545 31.91 8.98 -50.94
CA THR A 545 30.91 10.06 -51.04
C THR A 545 30.50 10.53 -49.65
N ILE A 546 30.53 11.83 -49.41
CA ILE A 546 29.99 12.48 -48.20
C ILE A 546 28.73 13.22 -48.62
N ILE A 547 27.62 12.99 -47.90
CA ILE A 547 26.31 13.55 -48.21
C ILE A 547 25.86 14.42 -47.05
N PHE A 548 25.70 15.69 -47.29
CA PHE A 548 25.21 16.69 -46.34
C PHE A 548 23.71 16.91 -46.56
N SER A 549 22.93 16.87 -45.50
CA SER A 549 21.52 17.31 -45.52
C SER A 549 21.52 18.87 -45.44
N ARG A 550 20.62 19.49 -46.16
CA ARG A 550 20.57 20.96 -46.27
C ARG A 550 19.71 21.55 -45.14
#